data_0e142c7d9dfabe59dc408f55992bfd4c
#
_entry.id   0e142c7d9dfabe59dc408f55992bfd4c
#
_cell.length_a   1.000
_cell.length_b   1.000
_cell.length_c   1.000
_cell.angle_alpha   90.00
_cell.angle_beta   90.00
_cell.angle_gamma   90.00
#
_symmetry.space_group_name_H-M   'P 1'
#
loop_
_entity.id
_entity.type
_entity.pdbx_description
1 polymer ?
#
loop_
_entity_poly.entity_id
_entity_poly.type
_entity_poly.pdbx_seq_one_letter_code
_entity_poly.pdbx_strand_id
1 'polypeptide(L)'
;MTEPTRRPRRPRSVRLVTVLSWIEGFIDIAGGLLLLGIAGASVLDPVQGGILLAGAAGISLGLVLVFVTGGLLRGSRGSRIAVTVLSVFSMVPAVVTLSLTLLVNGAITIGLGTAIIVLLWAGPARRHFARA
;
A
#
# COMPACT_ATOMS: atom_id res chain seq x y z
N MET A 1 -42.04 -11.88 15.56
CA MET A 1 -41.22 -10.62 15.52
C MET A 1 -39.78 -11.01 15.29
N THR A 2 -39.29 -10.82 14.08
CA THR A 2 -37.88 -11.05 13.75
C THR A 2 -37.12 -9.76 14.13
N GLU A 3 -36.26 -9.85 15.14
CA GLU A 3 -35.33 -8.77 15.47
C GLU A 3 -34.49 -8.42 14.22
N PRO A 4 -34.42 -7.14 13.84
CA PRO A 4 -33.53 -6.74 12.76
C PRO A 4 -32.11 -7.04 13.19
N THR A 5 -31.47 -8.02 12.56
CA THR A 5 -30.07 -8.37 12.75
C THR A 5 -29.23 -7.11 12.52
N ARG A 6 -28.83 -6.43 13.60
CA ARG A 6 -27.91 -5.29 13.55
C ARG A 6 -26.64 -5.76 12.90
N ARG A 7 -26.40 -5.39 11.65
CA ARG A 7 -25.13 -5.62 10.96
C ARG A 7 -24.02 -5.07 11.84
N PRO A 8 -23.03 -5.87 12.21
CA PRO A 8 -21.95 -5.42 13.09
C PRO A 8 -21.29 -4.21 12.46
N ARG A 9 -21.26 -3.08 13.17
CA ARG A 9 -20.60 -1.84 12.72
C ARG A 9 -19.11 -2.14 12.56
N ARG A 10 -18.60 -1.94 11.35
CA ARG A 10 -17.17 -2.10 11.05
C ARG A 10 -16.34 -1.18 11.95
N PRO A 11 -15.28 -1.67 12.59
CA PRO A 11 -14.41 -0.85 13.43
C PRO A 11 -13.83 0.31 12.64
N ARG A 12 -13.72 1.48 13.26
CA ARG A 12 -13.14 2.69 12.64
C ARG A 12 -11.71 2.45 12.14
N SER A 13 -10.93 1.63 12.86
CA SER A 13 -9.57 1.24 12.49
C SER A 13 -9.49 0.52 11.14
N VAL A 14 -10.46 -0.35 10.80
CA VAL A 14 -10.48 -1.05 9.50
C VAL A 14 -10.73 -0.06 8.36
N ARG A 15 -11.60 0.93 8.55
CA ARG A 15 -11.82 1.99 7.56
C ARG A 15 -10.58 2.84 7.36
N LEU A 16 -9.90 3.23 8.45
CA LEU A 16 -8.66 4.00 8.38
C LEU A 16 -7.58 3.25 7.61
N VAL A 17 -7.36 1.98 7.93
CA VAL A 17 -6.40 1.14 7.20
C VAL A 17 -6.74 1.06 5.73
N THR A 18 -8.02 0.85 5.38
CA THR A 18 -8.47 0.80 3.98
C THR A 18 -8.15 2.10 3.24
N VAL A 19 -8.46 3.26 3.83
CA VAL A 19 -8.18 4.56 3.23
C VAL A 19 -6.68 4.79 3.07
N LEU A 20 -5.88 4.49 4.10
CA LEU A 20 -4.43 4.63 4.05
C LEU A 20 -3.81 3.72 2.99
N SER A 21 -4.25 2.47 2.87
CA SER A 21 -3.78 1.54 1.84
C SER A 21 -4.14 2.00 0.42
N TRP A 22 -5.30 2.64 0.26
CA TRP A 22 -5.65 3.24 -1.02
C TRP A 22 -4.75 4.41 -1.36
N ILE A 23 -4.50 5.30 -0.38
CA ILE A 23 -3.60 6.44 -0.56
C ILE A 23 -2.20 5.94 -0.94
N GLU A 24 -1.66 4.95 -0.21
CA GLU A 24 -0.36 4.33 -0.51
C GLU A 24 -0.33 3.75 -1.94
N GLY A 25 -1.34 2.95 -2.31
CA GLY A 25 -1.42 2.38 -3.66
C GLY A 25 -1.48 3.43 -4.77
N PHE A 26 -2.20 4.53 -4.57
CA PHE A 26 -2.23 5.64 -5.53
C PHE A 26 -0.90 6.39 -5.61
N ILE A 27 -0.20 6.57 -4.49
CA ILE A 27 1.14 7.19 -4.45
C ILE A 27 2.13 6.31 -5.20
N ASP A 28 2.09 5.00 -5.00
CA ASP A 28 2.97 4.05 -5.69
C ASP A 28 2.73 4.05 -7.20
N ILE A 29 1.47 4.08 -7.64
CA ILE A 29 1.10 4.18 -9.06
C ILE A 29 1.59 5.52 -9.65
N ALA A 30 1.31 6.64 -8.99
CA ALA A 30 1.70 7.96 -9.45
C ALA A 30 3.23 8.11 -9.50
N GLY A 31 3.93 7.64 -8.47
CA GLY A 31 5.39 7.60 -8.42
C GLY A 31 6.00 6.72 -9.51
N GLY A 32 5.41 5.54 -9.73
CA GLY A 32 5.82 4.64 -10.80
C GLY A 32 5.64 5.24 -12.20
N LEU A 33 4.51 5.90 -12.46
CA LEU A 33 4.26 6.62 -13.72
C LEU A 33 5.25 7.77 -13.92
N LEU A 34 5.57 8.51 -12.87
CA LEU A 34 6.56 9.59 -12.92
C LEU A 34 7.94 9.03 -13.28
N LEU A 35 8.37 7.93 -12.66
CA LEU A 35 9.64 7.27 -12.97
C LEU A 35 9.70 6.79 -14.42
N LEU A 36 8.62 6.20 -14.94
CA LEU A 36 8.53 5.79 -16.34
C LEU A 36 8.60 6.99 -17.29
N GLY A 37 7.98 8.11 -16.94
CA GLY A 37 8.04 9.35 -17.71
C GLY A 37 9.46 9.91 -17.78
N ILE A 38 10.19 9.93 -16.66
CA ILE A 38 11.59 10.37 -16.60
C ILE A 38 12.49 9.43 -17.41
N ALA A 39 12.31 8.11 -17.27
CA ALA A 39 13.10 7.13 -18.00
C ALA A 39 12.87 7.18 -19.52
N GLY A 40 11.63 7.45 -19.96
CA GLY A 40 11.30 7.56 -21.39
C GLY A 40 11.88 8.81 -22.06
N ALA A 41 12.27 9.82 -21.31
CA ALA A 41 12.82 11.06 -21.81
C ALA A 41 14.34 10.98 -22.14
N SER A 42 15.05 9.93 -21.69
CA SER A 42 16.51 9.82 -21.83
C SER A 42 16.91 8.42 -22.34
N VAL A 43 17.35 8.30 -23.56
CA VAL A 43 17.31 7.02 -24.34
C VAL A 43 18.51 6.08 -24.20
N LEU A 44 19.60 6.35 -23.48
CA LEU A 44 20.83 5.52 -23.60
C LEU A 44 21.70 5.31 -22.34
N ASP A 45 21.14 5.23 -21.12
CA ASP A 45 21.97 5.06 -19.92
C ASP A 45 21.62 3.74 -19.17
N PRO A 46 22.60 2.93 -18.72
CA PRO A 46 22.36 1.70 -17.92
C PRO A 46 21.57 1.93 -16.63
N VAL A 47 21.62 3.13 -16.07
CA VAL A 47 20.80 3.53 -14.90
C VAL A 47 19.31 3.51 -15.20
N GLN A 48 18.91 3.70 -16.46
CA GLN A 48 17.51 3.74 -16.90
C GLN A 48 16.80 2.39 -16.74
N GLY A 49 17.50 1.29 -16.95
CA GLY A 49 16.93 -0.04 -16.74
C GLY A 49 16.42 -0.21 -15.31
N GLY A 50 17.17 0.31 -14.34
CA GLY A 50 16.77 0.33 -12.93
C GLY A 50 15.54 1.21 -12.66
N ILE A 51 15.48 2.40 -13.28
CA ILE A 51 14.35 3.34 -13.14
C ILE A 51 13.09 2.75 -13.77
N LEU A 52 13.19 2.13 -14.93
CA LEU A 52 12.06 1.46 -15.60
C LEU A 52 11.52 0.31 -14.76
N LEU A 53 12.41 -0.53 -14.21
CA LEU A 53 12.00 -1.63 -13.32
C LEU A 53 11.36 -1.11 -12.04
N ALA A 54 11.92 -0.07 -11.43
CA ALA A 54 11.35 0.55 -10.22
C ALA A 54 9.97 1.16 -10.51
N GLY A 55 9.81 1.85 -11.65
CA GLY A 55 8.54 2.41 -12.08
C GLY A 55 7.48 1.34 -12.33
N ALA A 56 7.83 0.30 -13.08
CA ALA A 56 6.93 -0.83 -13.34
C ALA A 56 6.57 -1.59 -12.06
N ALA A 57 7.53 -1.80 -11.16
CA ALA A 57 7.28 -2.43 -9.86
C ALA A 57 6.34 -1.58 -9.00
N GLY A 58 6.54 -0.26 -8.93
CA GLY A 58 5.68 0.66 -8.19
C GLY A 58 4.24 0.61 -8.67
N ILE A 59 4.02 0.68 -9.99
CA ILE A 59 2.67 0.57 -10.56
C ILE A 59 2.04 -0.79 -10.24
N SER A 60 2.79 -1.88 -10.41
CA SER A 60 2.30 -3.23 -10.15
C SER A 60 1.92 -3.43 -8.68
N LEU A 61 2.79 -3.01 -7.76
CA LEU A 61 2.55 -3.09 -6.31
C LEU A 61 1.35 -2.22 -5.90
N GLY A 62 1.28 -0.99 -6.40
CA GLY A 62 0.17 -0.09 -6.13
C GLY A 62 -1.17 -0.64 -6.60
N LEU A 63 -1.24 -1.21 -7.80
CA LEU A 63 -2.44 -1.86 -8.31
C LEU A 63 -2.86 -3.05 -7.44
N VAL A 64 -1.92 -3.94 -7.13
CA VAL A 64 -2.20 -5.11 -6.28
C VAL A 64 -2.67 -4.66 -4.90
N LEU A 65 -2.05 -3.63 -4.31
CA LEU A 65 -2.44 -3.07 -3.02
C LEU A 65 -3.88 -2.54 -3.04
N VAL A 66 -4.26 -1.80 -4.08
CA VAL A 66 -5.64 -1.29 -4.25
C VAL A 66 -6.64 -2.45 -4.34
N PHE A 67 -6.35 -3.50 -5.13
CA PHE A 67 -7.23 -4.65 -5.27
C PHE A 67 -7.36 -5.45 -3.97
N VAL A 68 -6.24 -5.74 -3.29
CA VAL A 68 -6.23 -6.54 -2.05
C VAL A 68 -6.91 -5.79 -0.90
N THR A 69 -6.83 -4.46 -0.90
CA THR A 69 -7.48 -3.61 0.11
C THR A 69 -9.00 -3.80 0.13
N GLY A 70 -9.62 -4.11 -1.03
CA GLY A 70 -11.02 -4.50 -1.08
C GLY A 70 -11.37 -5.72 -0.23
N GLY A 71 -10.44 -6.67 -0.09
CA GLY A 71 -10.57 -7.85 0.78
C GLY A 71 -10.52 -7.53 2.28
N LEU A 72 -9.84 -6.44 2.69
CA LEU A 72 -9.84 -5.97 4.08
C LEU A 72 -11.23 -5.61 4.56
N LEU A 73 -12.06 -5.02 3.68
CA LEU A 73 -13.44 -4.67 3.99
C LEU A 73 -14.32 -5.91 4.25
N ARG A 74 -13.90 -7.07 3.72
CA ARG A 74 -14.58 -8.36 3.92
C ARG A 74 -14.08 -9.09 5.17
N GLY A 75 -13.05 -8.56 5.85
CA GLY A 75 -12.49 -9.14 7.07
C GLY A 75 -11.61 -10.36 6.84
N SER A 76 -11.11 -10.59 5.62
CA SER A 76 -10.28 -11.75 5.29
C SER A 76 -8.90 -11.67 5.97
N ARG A 77 -8.49 -12.77 6.64
CA ARG A 77 -7.14 -12.89 7.22
C ARG A 77 -6.05 -12.84 6.16
N GLY A 78 -6.31 -13.43 5.00
CA GLY A 78 -5.41 -13.41 3.86
C GLY A 78 -5.11 -11.99 3.37
N SER A 79 -6.15 -11.13 3.27
CA SER A 79 -5.97 -9.74 2.87
C SER A 79 -5.13 -8.94 3.85
N ARG A 80 -5.24 -9.22 5.15
CA ARG A 80 -4.41 -8.59 6.18
C ARG A 80 -2.93 -8.91 5.98
N ILE A 81 -2.60 -10.18 5.77
CA ILE A 81 -1.23 -10.62 5.52
C ILE A 81 -0.72 -10.05 4.19
N ALA A 82 -1.54 -10.11 3.14
CA ALA A 82 -1.18 -9.60 1.83
C ALA A 82 -0.89 -8.10 1.85
N VAL A 83 -1.72 -7.28 2.50
CA VAL A 83 -1.47 -5.83 2.64
C VAL A 83 -0.19 -5.59 3.44
N THR A 84 0.06 -6.31 4.53
CA THR A 84 1.29 -6.16 5.31
C THR A 84 2.52 -6.48 4.46
N VAL A 85 2.51 -7.59 3.71
CA VAL A 85 3.61 -7.98 2.83
C VAL A 85 3.83 -6.95 1.73
N LEU A 86 2.75 -6.50 1.07
CA LEU A 86 2.83 -5.49 0.02
C LEU A 86 3.38 -4.17 0.52
N SER A 87 2.93 -3.68 1.69
CA SER A 87 3.45 -2.45 2.29
C SER A 87 4.93 -2.56 2.64
N VAL A 88 5.40 -3.73 3.10
CA VAL A 88 6.83 -3.96 3.31
C VAL A 88 7.59 -3.95 1.98
N PHE A 89 7.05 -4.58 0.94
CA PHE A 89 7.68 -4.56 -0.39
C PHE A 89 7.72 -3.16 -1.01
N SER A 90 6.70 -2.33 -0.80
CA SER A 90 6.69 -0.93 -1.26
C SER A 90 7.78 -0.08 -0.59
N MET A 91 8.13 -0.40 0.67
CA MET A 91 9.18 0.32 1.39
C MET A 91 10.59 0.03 0.85
N VAL A 92 10.84 -1.15 0.29
CA VAL A 92 12.18 -1.56 -0.18
C VAL A 92 12.72 -0.62 -1.25
N PRO A 93 12.00 -0.30 -2.34
CA PRO A 93 12.47 0.67 -3.33
C PRO A 93 12.68 2.06 -2.73
N ALA A 94 11.82 2.48 -1.79
CA ALA A 94 11.92 3.78 -1.15
C ALA A 94 13.21 3.93 -0.32
N VAL A 95 13.69 2.85 0.30
CA VAL A 95 14.96 2.83 1.05
C VAL A 95 16.15 2.79 0.11
N VAL A 96 16.06 2.02 -0.99
CA VAL A 96 17.18 1.85 -1.95
C VAL A 96 17.37 3.10 -2.81
N THR A 97 16.30 3.80 -3.18
CA THR A 97 16.35 5.00 -4.03
C THR A 97 16.45 6.30 -3.24
N LEU A 98 17.16 6.31 -2.13
CA LEU A 98 17.32 7.46 -1.24
C LEU A 98 18.17 8.58 -1.88
N SER A 99 17.83 9.02 -3.08
CA SER A 99 18.37 10.24 -3.69
C SER A 99 17.54 11.45 -3.25
N LEU A 100 18.18 12.62 -3.13
CA LEU A 100 17.58 13.83 -2.53
C LEU A 100 16.20 14.22 -3.11
N THR A 101 15.96 13.95 -4.37
CA THR A 101 14.68 14.25 -5.07
C THR A 101 13.56 13.27 -4.74
N LEU A 102 13.89 12.05 -4.30
CA LEU A 102 12.92 11.01 -3.96
C LEU A 102 12.74 10.87 -2.43
N LEU A 103 13.48 11.63 -1.64
CA LEU A 103 13.45 11.57 -0.18
C LEU A 103 12.03 11.81 0.37
N VAL A 104 11.33 12.80 -0.16
CA VAL A 104 9.97 13.15 0.29
C VAL A 104 8.99 12.03 -0.03
N ASN A 105 9.04 11.49 -1.25
CA ASN A 105 8.17 10.39 -1.65
C ASN A 105 8.48 9.11 -0.87
N GLY A 106 9.77 8.78 -0.69
CA GLY A 106 10.21 7.65 0.11
C GLY A 106 9.79 7.77 1.58
N ALA A 107 9.92 8.95 2.18
CA ALA A 107 9.50 9.20 3.55
C ALA A 107 7.97 9.04 3.72
N ILE A 108 7.18 9.51 2.76
CA ILE A 108 5.71 9.34 2.77
C ILE A 108 5.36 7.85 2.67
N THR A 109 5.95 7.10 1.75
CA THR A 109 5.70 5.67 1.57
C THR A 109 6.07 4.87 2.81
N ILE A 110 7.25 5.12 3.41
CA ILE A 110 7.68 4.46 4.65
C ILE A 110 6.73 4.82 5.80
N GLY A 111 6.36 6.09 5.93
CA GLY A 111 5.44 6.55 6.98
C GLY A 111 4.05 5.93 6.86
N LEU A 112 3.47 5.90 5.66
CA LEU A 112 2.16 5.31 5.39
C LEU A 112 2.18 3.79 5.62
N GLY A 113 3.17 3.09 5.06
CA GLY A 113 3.29 1.64 5.22
C GLY A 113 3.47 1.24 6.68
N THR A 114 4.30 1.98 7.45
CA THR A 114 4.45 1.76 8.89
C THR A 114 3.13 1.98 9.62
N ALA A 115 2.41 3.06 9.34
CA ALA A 115 1.11 3.34 9.94
C ALA A 115 0.08 2.24 9.64
N ILE A 116 0.04 1.74 8.40
CA ILE A 116 -0.84 0.64 7.99
C ILE A 116 -0.53 -0.63 8.77
N ILE A 117 0.75 -1.00 8.87
CA ILE A 117 1.18 -2.20 9.60
C ILE A 117 0.79 -2.08 11.08
N VAL A 118 1.11 -0.95 11.72
CA VAL A 118 0.77 -0.73 13.12
C VAL A 118 -0.74 -0.81 13.36
N LEU A 119 -1.54 -0.14 12.53
CA LEU A 119 -3.00 -0.15 12.66
C LEU A 119 -3.62 -1.53 12.40
N LEU A 120 -3.01 -2.33 11.52
CA LEU A 120 -3.48 -3.67 11.19
C LEU A 120 -3.22 -4.67 12.32
N TRP A 121 -2.10 -4.50 13.04
CA TRP A 121 -1.65 -5.44 14.07
C TRP A 121 -1.94 -4.96 15.49
N ALA A 122 -2.18 -3.66 15.68
CA ALA A 122 -2.52 -3.08 16.98
C ALA A 122 -4.04 -2.83 17.11
N GLY A 123 -4.57 -3.04 18.30
CA GLY A 123 -5.90 -2.57 18.72
C GLY A 123 -7.10 -3.34 18.14
N PRO A 124 -8.22 -2.64 17.91
CA PRO A 124 -9.51 -3.26 17.58
C PRO A 124 -9.56 -3.98 16.24
N ALA A 125 -8.67 -3.64 15.29
CA ALA A 125 -8.58 -4.32 14.00
C ALA A 125 -8.22 -5.80 14.16
N ARG A 126 -7.35 -6.15 15.10
CA ARG A 126 -6.97 -7.54 15.40
C ARG A 126 -8.19 -8.40 15.74
N ARG A 127 -9.15 -7.86 16.50
CA ARG A 127 -10.37 -8.58 16.91
C ARG A 127 -11.33 -8.83 15.75
N HIS A 128 -11.37 -7.94 14.78
CA HIS A 128 -12.20 -8.08 13.57
C HIS A 128 -11.72 -9.26 12.72
N PHE A 129 -10.40 -9.38 12.53
CA PHE A 129 -9.81 -10.47 11.74
C PHE A 129 -9.67 -11.81 12.50
N ALA A 130 -9.74 -11.80 13.83
CA ALA A 130 -9.71 -13.03 14.63
C ALA A 130 -11.02 -13.83 14.57
N ARG A 131 -12.13 -13.18 14.19
CA ARG A 131 -13.47 -13.80 14.09
C ARG A 131 -13.81 -14.29 12.67
N ALA A 132 -12.97 -13.99 11.72
CA ALA A 132 -13.06 -14.49 10.36
C ALA A 132 -12.17 -15.72 10.19
#